data_7a72c5f34aab619e1a78560d0fc2686f
#
_entry.id   7a72c5f34aab619e1a78560d0fc2686f
#
_cell.length_a   1.000
_cell.length_b   1.000
_cell.length_c   1.000
_cell.angle_alpha   90.00
_cell.angle_beta   90.00
_cell.angle_gamma   90.00
#
_symmetry.space_group_name_H-M   'P 1'
#
loop_
_entity.id
_entity.type
_entity.pdbx_description
1 polymer ?
#
loop_
_entity_poly.entity_id
_entity_poly.type
_entity_poly.pdbx_seq_one_letter_code
_entity_poly.pdbx_strand_id
1 'polypeptide(L)'
;MSGTAWMALALLIGAPTAGGAASPDIDAAQKEAIDTASRAVLDGHPEAALARIEPVIAAYQSTYSGETRKIYCGMSTAQTLAYMALAASEKHDAVAFGPGYCTALYVKGFALVDLKRLPEARAVYERVVALAPMHAHFLTELGQTYRPDRNWPKMLDLCTRAAGLADLAPPDAVASEHGFAWRCMGYALTEQGKLDESEALYRKCLELDPNDAKAKSELSYIADQRRKKT
;
A
#
# COMPACT_ATOMS: atom_id res chain seq x y z
N MET A 1 20.08 -67.18 37.61
CA MET A 1 18.75 -67.03 37.06
C MET A 1 18.50 -65.51 37.01
N SER A 2 18.75 -64.96 35.87
CA SER A 2 18.86 -63.52 35.67
C SER A 2 17.60 -63.00 34.97
N GLY A 3 16.87 -62.12 35.65
CA GLY A 3 15.75 -61.42 35.07
C GLY A 3 16.12 -60.02 34.62
N THR A 4 16.25 -59.80 33.34
CA THR A 4 16.49 -58.49 32.72
C THR A 4 15.18 -57.72 32.65
N ALA A 5 15.07 -56.62 33.43
CA ALA A 5 14.00 -55.64 33.35
C ALA A 5 14.25 -54.73 32.16
N TRP A 6 13.33 -54.69 31.20
CA TRP A 6 13.30 -53.72 30.12
C TRP A 6 12.56 -52.46 30.61
N MET A 7 13.31 -51.36 30.80
CA MET A 7 12.75 -50.04 31.01
C MET A 7 12.29 -49.48 29.66
N ALA A 8 10.99 -49.35 29.48
CA ALA A 8 10.36 -48.63 28.37
C ALA A 8 10.50 -47.12 28.63
N LEU A 9 11.33 -46.47 27.83
CA LEU A 9 11.44 -44.99 27.78
C LEU A 9 10.25 -44.45 27.01
N ALA A 10 9.23 -43.95 27.71
CA ALA A 10 8.12 -43.23 27.09
C ALA A 10 8.61 -41.88 26.59
N LEU A 11 8.76 -41.71 25.26
CA LEU A 11 8.91 -40.43 24.63
C LEU A 11 7.59 -39.68 24.77
N LEU A 12 7.54 -38.69 25.64
CA LEU A 12 6.53 -37.64 25.66
C LEU A 12 6.76 -36.74 24.43
N ILE A 13 6.11 -37.08 23.33
CA ILE A 13 5.97 -36.18 22.20
C ILE A 13 4.95 -35.12 22.65
N GLY A 14 5.46 -33.98 23.12
CA GLY A 14 4.65 -32.80 23.37
C GLY A 14 4.03 -32.36 22.05
N ALA A 15 2.70 -32.54 21.91
CA ALA A 15 1.96 -31.97 20.81
C ALA A 15 2.12 -30.42 20.85
N PRO A 16 2.36 -29.78 19.73
CA PRO A 16 2.34 -28.33 19.69
C PRO A 16 0.92 -27.88 20.04
N THR A 17 0.78 -27.14 21.11
CA THR A 17 -0.45 -26.46 21.47
C THR A 17 -0.68 -25.34 20.45
N ALA A 18 -1.29 -25.69 19.33
CA ALA A 18 -1.91 -24.74 18.43
C ALA A 18 -3.21 -24.24 19.09
N GLY A 19 -3.06 -23.37 20.05
CA GLY A 19 -4.15 -22.76 20.79
C GLY A 19 -4.00 -21.26 20.81
N GLY A 20 -3.77 -20.63 19.65
CA GLY A 20 -4.10 -19.22 19.46
C GLY A 20 -5.62 -19.17 19.33
N ALA A 21 -6.34 -18.70 20.37
CA ALA A 21 -7.69 -18.22 20.20
C ALA A 21 -7.66 -17.25 19.02
N ALA A 22 -8.49 -17.49 17.99
CA ALA A 22 -8.66 -16.56 16.89
C ALA A 22 -8.93 -15.18 17.52
N SER A 23 -8.02 -14.24 17.35
CA SER A 23 -8.27 -12.85 17.73
C SER A 23 -9.60 -12.47 17.11
N PRO A 24 -10.53 -11.83 17.86
CA PRO A 24 -11.76 -11.35 17.25
C PRO A 24 -11.38 -10.63 15.96
N ASP A 25 -12.13 -10.87 14.90
CA ASP A 25 -11.83 -10.29 13.59
C ASP A 25 -11.92 -8.78 13.71
N ILE A 26 -10.77 -8.17 14.02
CA ILE A 26 -10.67 -6.73 14.22
C ILE A 26 -11.08 -5.99 12.94
N ASP A 27 -10.85 -6.58 11.77
CA ASP A 27 -11.25 -5.96 10.50
C ASP A 27 -12.77 -5.85 10.42
N ALA A 28 -13.51 -6.90 10.81
CA ALA A 28 -14.97 -6.85 10.90
C ALA A 28 -15.44 -5.81 11.93
N ALA A 29 -14.80 -5.75 13.10
CA ALA A 29 -15.16 -4.81 14.16
C ALA A 29 -14.91 -3.34 13.78
N GLN A 30 -13.89 -3.06 12.96
CA GLN A 30 -13.51 -1.68 12.58
C GLN A 30 -14.08 -1.26 11.22
N LYS A 31 -14.68 -2.17 10.46
CA LYS A 31 -15.12 -1.92 9.09
C LYS A 31 -16.02 -0.70 8.94
N GLU A 32 -17.06 -0.58 9.76
CA GLU A 32 -18.01 0.54 9.68
C GLU A 32 -17.33 1.91 9.95
N ALA A 33 -16.41 1.96 10.89
CA ALA A 33 -15.67 3.19 11.20
C ALA A 33 -14.73 3.58 10.05
N ILE A 34 -14.05 2.60 9.42
CA ILE A 34 -13.20 2.80 8.24
C ILE A 34 -14.03 3.29 7.06
N ASP A 35 -15.15 2.64 6.77
CA ASP A 35 -16.05 3.01 5.66
C ASP A 35 -16.62 4.42 5.85
N THR A 36 -16.95 4.78 7.09
CA THR A 36 -17.47 6.12 7.42
C THR A 36 -16.39 7.20 7.30
N ALA A 37 -15.17 6.92 7.76
CA ALA A 37 -14.05 7.84 7.60
C ALA A 37 -13.69 8.01 6.11
N SER A 38 -13.71 6.92 5.32
CA SER A 38 -13.46 6.97 3.88
C SER A 38 -14.49 7.86 3.16
N ARG A 39 -15.77 7.71 3.48
CA ARG A 39 -16.83 8.60 2.93
C ARG A 39 -16.60 10.05 3.32
N ALA A 40 -16.26 10.33 4.58
CA ALA A 40 -15.99 11.69 5.03
C ALA A 40 -14.87 12.37 4.23
N VAL A 41 -13.81 11.64 3.87
CA VAL A 41 -12.75 12.17 2.98
C VAL A 41 -13.33 12.48 1.59
N LEU A 42 -14.05 11.54 0.98
CA LEU A 42 -14.63 11.71 -0.36
C LEU A 42 -15.63 12.87 -0.42
N ASP A 43 -16.33 13.13 0.68
CA ASP A 43 -17.28 14.24 0.83
C ASP A 43 -16.60 15.59 1.17
N GLY A 44 -15.27 15.63 1.24
CA GLY A 44 -14.49 16.84 1.52
C GLY A 44 -14.47 17.26 3.00
N HIS A 45 -14.60 16.29 3.91
CA HIS A 45 -14.58 16.48 5.37
C HIS A 45 -13.36 15.79 6.02
N PRO A 46 -12.11 16.17 5.67
CA PRO A 46 -10.91 15.45 6.11
C PRO A 46 -10.68 15.50 7.62
N GLU A 47 -11.07 16.57 8.33
CA GLU A 47 -10.98 16.65 9.80
C GLU A 47 -11.90 15.61 10.46
N ALA A 48 -13.12 15.45 9.95
CA ALA A 48 -14.06 14.46 10.45
C ALA A 48 -13.56 13.03 10.18
N ALA A 49 -12.91 12.80 9.04
CA ALA A 49 -12.26 11.54 8.73
C ALA A 49 -11.12 11.24 9.72
N LEU A 50 -10.24 12.20 10.01
CA LEU A 50 -9.18 12.04 10.99
C LEU A 50 -9.71 11.70 12.38
N ALA A 51 -10.71 12.43 12.87
CA ALA A 51 -11.30 12.20 14.18
C ALA A 51 -11.87 10.77 14.31
N ARG A 52 -12.37 10.18 13.21
CA ARG A 52 -12.92 8.82 13.20
C ARG A 52 -11.86 7.74 13.03
N ILE A 53 -10.82 8.00 12.23
CA ILE A 53 -9.84 6.97 11.88
C ILE A 53 -8.73 6.80 12.93
N GLU A 54 -8.42 7.85 13.71
CA GLU A 54 -7.39 7.77 14.75
C GLU A 54 -7.68 6.69 15.81
N PRO A 55 -8.90 6.60 16.41
CA PRO A 55 -9.23 5.52 17.34
C PRO A 55 -9.13 4.13 16.69
N VAL A 56 -9.49 4.00 15.41
CA VAL A 56 -9.38 2.75 14.65
C VAL A 56 -7.91 2.32 14.54
N ILE A 57 -7.04 3.23 14.15
CA ILE A 57 -5.59 2.98 14.07
C ILE A 57 -5.03 2.57 15.43
N ALA A 58 -5.45 3.25 16.51
CA ALA A 58 -5.03 2.91 17.88
C ALA A 58 -5.49 1.50 18.29
N ALA A 59 -6.70 1.09 17.91
CA ALA A 59 -7.21 -0.26 18.16
C ALA A 59 -6.35 -1.33 17.45
N TYR A 60 -5.99 -1.14 16.18
CA TYR A 60 -5.08 -2.03 15.48
C TYR A 60 -3.70 -2.10 16.14
N GLN A 61 -3.14 -0.94 16.51
CA GLN A 61 -1.84 -0.88 17.20
C GLN A 61 -1.86 -1.64 18.52
N SER A 62 -2.94 -1.49 19.29
CA SER A 62 -3.12 -2.23 20.56
C SER A 62 -3.22 -3.73 20.30
N THR A 63 -4.03 -4.14 19.32
CA THR A 63 -4.23 -5.56 18.98
C THR A 63 -2.92 -6.23 18.55
N TYR A 64 -2.07 -5.51 17.81
CA TYR A 64 -0.82 -6.05 17.29
C TYR A 64 0.41 -5.73 18.14
N SER A 65 0.24 -5.12 19.31
CA SER A 65 1.35 -4.67 20.16
C SER A 65 2.26 -5.81 20.66
N GLY A 66 1.72 -7.02 20.79
CA GLY A 66 2.46 -8.24 21.20
C GLY A 66 3.03 -9.04 20.03
N GLU A 67 2.81 -8.65 18.77
CA GLU A 67 3.30 -9.38 17.61
C GLU A 67 4.78 -9.05 17.36
N THR A 68 5.62 -10.10 17.41
CA THR A 68 7.08 -9.97 17.23
C THR A 68 7.54 -10.26 15.81
N ARG A 69 6.70 -10.93 15.02
CA ARG A 69 6.96 -11.20 13.61
C ARG A 69 6.75 -9.95 12.77
N LYS A 70 7.36 -9.91 11.60
CA LYS A 70 7.10 -8.83 10.64
C LYS A 70 5.64 -8.88 10.18
N ILE A 71 4.93 -7.76 10.36
CA ILE A 71 3.54 -7.64 9.97
C ILE A 71 3.44 -7.15 8.52
N TYR A 72 2.60 -7.82 7.73
CA TYR A 72 2.15 -7.35 6.42
C TYR A 72 0.63 -7.20 6.39
N CYS A 73 0.14 -6.24 5.62
CA CYS A 73 -1.28 -6.12 5.28
C CYS A 73 -1.56 -6.83 3.95
N GLY A 74 -2.34 -7.90 3.99
CA GLY A 74 -2.79 -8.61 2.79
C GLY A 74 -4.00 -7.90 2.17
N MET A 75 -3.77 -7.03 1.18
CA MET A 75 -4.85 -6.34 0.47
C MET A 75 -5.52 -7.21 -0.60
N SER A 76 -4.86 -8.30 -1.03
CA SER A 76 -5.38 -9.35 -1.91
C SER A 76 -4.72 -10.68 -1.59
N THR A 77 -5.34 -11.79 -2.04
CA THR A 77 -4.74 -13.13 -1.88
C THR A 77 -3.36 -13.21 -2.57
N ALA A 78 -3.22 -12.61 -3.76
CA ALA A 78 -1.95 -12.60 -4.49
C ALA A 78 -0.86 -11.87 -3.70
N GLN A 79 -1.17 -10.71 -3.13
CA GLN A 79 -0.23 -9.95 -2.29
C GLN A 79 0.13 -10.71 -1.00
N THR A 80 -0.86 -11.34 -0.34
CA THR A 80 -0.61 -12.14 0.85
C THR A 80 0.40 -13.27 0.57
N LEU A 81 0.21 -14.00 -0.53
CA LEU A 81 1.13 -15.06 -0.94
C LEU A 81 2.51 -14.51 -1.27
N ALA A 82 2.59 -13.37 -1.98
CA ALA A 82 3.84 -12.72 -2.31
C ALA A 82 4.61 -12.25 -1.05
N TYR A 83 3.91 -11.72 -0.04
CA TYR A 83 4.55 -11.35 1.23
C TYR A 83 5.10 -12.55 1.99
N MET A 84 4.37 -13.66 2.02
CA MET A 84 4.86 -14.88 2.67
C MET A 84 6.06 -15.47 1.93
N ALA A 85 6.06 -15.44 0.59
CA ALA A 85 7.22 -15.85 -0.20
C ALA A 85 8.42 -14.91 0.00
N LEU A 86 8.20 -13.60 0.09
CA LEU A 86 9.25 -12.62 0.41
C LEU A 86 9.88 -12.90 1.78
N ALA A 87 9.05 -13.08 2.82
CA ALA A 87 9.52 -13.38 4.16
C ALA A 87 10.37 -14.68 4.20
N ALA A 88 9.92 -15.72 3.50
CA ALA A 88 10.66 -16.97 3.40
C ALA A 88 12.02 -16.79 2.69
N SER A 89 12.07 -15.98 1.62
CA SER A 89 13.31 -15.69 0.89
C SER A 89 14.30 -14.87 1.72
N GLU A 90 13.80 -13.95 2.53
CA GLU A 90 14.57 -13.10 3.43
C GLU A 90 14.87 -13.79 4.78
N LYS A 91 14.39 -15.03 4.99
CA LYS A 91 14.61 -15.86 6.19
C LYS A 91 14.20 -15.16 7.49
N HIS A 92 13.05 -14.48 7.49
CA HIS A 92 12.47 -13.91 8.69
C HIS A 92 11.02 -14.37 8.91
N ASP A 93 10.60 -14.40 10.17
CA ASP A 93 9.22 -14.72 10.53
C ASP A 93 8.31 -13.55 10.19
N ALA A 94 7.17 -13.87 9.56
CA ALA A 94 6.18 -12.87 9.18
C ALA A 94 4.76 -13.37 9.40
N VAL A 95 3.84 -12.43 9.47
CA VAL A 95 2.40 -12.67 9.48
C VAL A 95 1.72 -11.67 8.55
N ALA A 96 0.75 -12.13 7.77
CA ALA A 96 -0.12 -11.25 7.00
C ALA A 96 -1.47 -11.16 7.71
N PHE A 97 -1.86 -9.94 8.05
CA PHE A 97 -3.20 -9.63 8.54
C PHE A 97 -4.08 -9.15 7.37
N GLY A 98 -5.38 -8.97 7.63
CA GLY A 98 -6.32 -8.42 6.67
C GLY A 98 -6.04 -6.95 6.31
N PRO A 99 -6.84 -6.39 5.39
CA PRO A 99 -6.59 -5.07 4.81
C PRO A 99 -6.88 -3.89 5.75
N GLY A 100 -7.66 -4.09 6.81
CA GLY A 100 -8.27 -3.01 7.59
C GLY A 100 -7.26 -2.01 8.15
N TYR A 101 -6.14 -2.47 8.71
CA TYR A 101 -5.13 -1.58 9.27
C TYR A 101 -4.48 -0.68 8.20
N CYS A 102 -4.08 -1.25 7.07
CA CYS A 102 -3.48 -0.46 6.00
C CYS A 102 -4.52 0.46 5.33
N THR A 103 -5.77 0.03 5.22
CA THR A 103 -6.87 0.91 4.75
C THR A 103 -7.07 2.08 5.71
N ALA A 104 -7.07 1.85 7.03
CA ALA A 104 -7.19 2.92 8.01
C ALA A 104 -6.04 3.94 7.90
N LEU A 105 -4.80 3.47 7.79
CA LEU A 105 -3.64 4.33 7.58
C LEU A 105 -3.73 5.08 6.25
N TYR A 106 -4.17 4.43 5.17
CA TYR A 106 -4.36 5.07 3.87
C TYR A 106 -5.36 6.22 3.94
N VAL A 107 -6.53 6.01 4.57
CA VAL A 107 -7.55 7.04 4.79
C VAL A 107 -6.98 8.22 5.59
N LYS A 108 -6.19 7.95 6.64
CA LYS A 108 -5.47 8.99 7.39
C LYS A 108 -4.52 9.78 6.50
N GLY A 109 -3.71 9.09 5.69
CA GLY A 109 -2.76 9.74 4.79
C GLY A 109 -3.46 10.65 3.79
N PHE A 110 -4.57 10.19 3.21
CA PHE A 110 -5.36 10.97 2.26
C PHE A 110 -5.98 12.22 2.91
N ALA A 111 -6.59 12.08 4.09
CA ALA A 111 -7.13 13.21 4.84
C ALA A 111 -6.04 14.26 5.17
N LEU A 112 -4.82 13.81 5.52
CA LEU A 112 -3.70 14.71 5.78
C LEU A 112 -3.23 15.44 4.50
N VAL A 113 -3.28 14.80 3.33
CA VAL A 113 -3.01 15.46 2.03
C VAL A 113 -4.01 16.57 1.77
N ASP A 114 -5.31 16.33 1.97
CA ASP A 114 -6.36 17.33 1.78
C ASP A 114 -6.19 18.52 2.74
N LEU A 115 -5.76 18.27 3.96
CA LEU A 115 -5.43 19.28 4.97
C LEU A 115 -4.10 19.99 4.72
N LYS A 116 -3.37 19.65 3.66
CA LYS A 116 -2.03 20.19 3.34
C LYS A 116 -0.96 19.87 4.40
N ARG A 117 -1.19 18.87 5.24
CA ARG A 117 -0.25 18.37 6.25
C ARG A 117 0.69 17.33 5.64
N LEU A 118 1.38 17.72 4.56
CA LEU A 118 2.15 16.81 3.70
C LEU A 118 3.28 16.04 4.40
N PRO A 119 4.06 16.60 5.35
CA PRO A 119 5.07 15.83 6.08
C PRO A 119 4.46 14.69 6.88
N GLU A 120 3.30 14.91 7.50
CA GLU A 120 2.59 13.88 8.27
C GLU A 120 1.97 12.83 7.34
N ALA A 121 1.38 13.25 6.22
CA ALA A 121 0.88 12.33 5.20
C ALA A 121 1.99 11.39 4.70
N ARG A 122 3.17 11.94 4.40
CA ARG A 122 4.36 11.16 3.98
C ARG A 122 4.73 10.11 5.02
N ALA A 123 4.85 10.49 6.28
CA ALA A 123 5.19 9.57 7.36
C ALA A 123 4.16 8.42 7.48
N VAL A 124 2.87 8.73 7.30
CA VAL A 124 1.80 7.73 7.27
C VAL A 124 1.94 6.81 6.07
N TYR A 125 2.16 7.34 4.87
CA TYR A 125 2.34 6.51 3.67
C TYR A 125 3.63 5.68 3.70
N GLU A 126 4.71 6.18 4.27
CA GLU A 126 5.92 5.38 4.51
C GLU A 126 5.61 4.16 5.40
N ARG A 127 4.80 4.36 6.44
CA ARG A 127 4.32 3.26 7.30
C ARG A 127 3.44 2.28 6.53
N VAL A 128 2.50 2.76 5.72
CA VAL A 128 1.64 1.90 4.89
C VAL A 128 2.48 1.07 3.92
N VAL A 129 3.44 1.68 3.23
CA VAL A 129 4.34 0.98 2.30
C VAL A 129 5.25 -0.03 3.03
N ALA A 130 5.66 0.25 4.28
CA ALA A 130 6.39 -0.74 5.08
C ALA A 130 5.55 -1.98 5.42
N LEU A 131 4.24 -1.82 5.63
CA LEU A 131 3.29 -2.90 5.92
C LEU A 131 2.78 -3.59 4.64
N ALA A 132 2.73 -2.89 3.53
CA ALA A 132 2.24 -3.40 2.25
C ALA A 132 3.18 -3.00 1.09
N PRO A 133 4.45 -3.50 1.06
CA PRO A 133 5.48 -3.02 0.15
C PRO A 133 5.24 -3.33 -1.33
N MET A 134 4.31 -4.24 -1.63
CA MET A 134 3.93 -4.61 -3.00
C MET A 134 2.55 -4.07 -3.41
N HIS A 135 1.98 -3.13 -2.65
CA HIS A 135 0.72 -2.52 -3.03
C HIS A 135 0.99 -1.28 -3.91
N ALA A 136 0.63 -1.39 -5.20
CA ALA A 136 0.93 -0.39 -6.22
C ALA A 136 0.39 1.00 -5.85
N HIS A 137 -0.87 1.07 -5.42
CA HIS A 137 -1.51 2.34 -5.07
C HIS A 137 -0.79 3.07 -3.93
N PHE A 138 -0.40 2.36 -2.87
CA PHE A 138 0.30 2.98 -1.74
C PHE A 138 1.67 3.53 -2.12
N LEU A 139 2.39 2.84 -3.01
CA LEU A 139 3.65 3.33 -3.57
C LEU A 139 3.44 4.59 -4.40
N THR A 140 2.36 4.64 -5.20
CA THR A 140 2.01 5.82 -6.00
C THR A 140 1.69 7.02 -5.10
N GLU A 141 0.88 6.83 -4.06
CA GLU A 141 0.52 7.89 -3.11
C GLU A 141 1.75 8.40 -2.35
N LEU A 142 2.60 7.49 -1.87
CA LEU A 142 3.88 7.90 -1.27
C LEU A 142 4.72 8.72 -2.27
N GLY A 143 4.80 8.30 -3.53
CA GLY A 143 5.49 9.02 -4.60
C GLY A 143 4.96 10.45 -4.78
N GLN A 144 3.64 10.64 -4.75
CA GLN A 144 3.00 11.95 -4.86
C GLN A 144 3.41 12.91 -3.73
N THR A 145 3.72 12.40 -2.54
CA THR A 145 4.14 13.26 -1.41
C THR A 145 5.48 13.96 -1.63
N TYR A 146 6.27 13.53 -2.63
CA TYR A 146 7.56 14.13 -2.97
C TYR A 146 7.47 15.28 -3.99
N ARG A 147 6.27 15.54 -4.56
CA ARG A 147 6.04 16.65 -5.52
C ARG A 147 6.39 18.04 -4.97
N PRO A 148 5.96 18.41 -3.73
CA PRO A 148 6.27 19.73 -3.19
C PRO A 148 7.77 19.99 -3.01
N ASP A 149 8.53 18.91 -2.73
CA ASP A 149 9.98 18.99 -2.55
C ASP A 149 10.72 18.94 -3.89
N ARG A 150 10.00 18.79 -5.01
CA ARG A 150 10.54 18.61 -6.35
C ARG A 150 11.55 17.45 -6.43
N ASN A 151 11.37 16.44 -5.58
CA ASN A 151 12.22 15.24 -5.58
C ASN A 151 11.71 14.25 -6.63
N TRP A 152 11.85 14.66 -7.90
CA TRP A 152 11.40 13.88 -9.05
C TRP A 152 12.05 12.50 -9.17
N PRO A 153 13.35 12.32 -8.85
CA PRO A 153 13.96 11.00 -8.85
C PRO A 153 13.29 10.03 -7.88
N LYS A 154 12.98 10.48 -6.65
CA LYS A 154 12.32 9.63 -5.65
C LYS A 154 10.87 9.30 -6.02
N MET A 155 10.14 10.31 -6.54
CA MET A 155 8.80 10.11 -7.07
C MET A 155 8.81 9.09 -8.21
N LEU A 156 9.72 9.23 -9.18
CA LEU A 156 9.84 8.32 -10.32
C LEU A 156 10.17 6.89 -9.88
N ASP A 157 11.10 6.71 -8.94
CA ASP A 157 11.45 5.39 -8.36
C ASP A 157 10.22 4.68 -7.80
N LEU A 158 9.48 5.37 -6.91
CA LEU A 158 8.30 4.80 -6.26
C LEU A 158 7.20 4.44 -7.26
N CYS A 159 6.94 5.32 -8.23
CA CYS A 159 5.90 5.08 -9.23
C CYS A 159 6.31 4.03 -10.27
N THR A 160 7.61 3.89 -10.56
CA THR A 160 8.12 2.78 -11.40
C THR A 160 7.92 1.44 -10.70
N ARG A 161 8.23 1.37 -9.40
CA ARG A 161 7.95 0.17 -8.60
C ARG A 161 6.46 -0.13 -8.57
N ALA A 162 5.61 0.89 -8.39
CA ALA A 162 4.16 0.72 -8.44
C ALA A 162 3.69 0.12 -9.77
N ALA A 163 4.18 0.64 -10.90
CA ALA A 163 3.84 0.12 -12.23
C ALA A 163 4.23 -1.36 -12.40
N GLY A 164 5.38 -1.77 -11.86
CA GLY A 164 5.83 -3.17 -11.90
C GLY A 164 5.05 -4.13 -10.99
N LEU A 165 4.24 -3.60 -10.06
CA LEU A 165 3.47 -4.37 -9.09
C LEU A 165 1.96 -4.29 -9.33
N ALA A 166 1.51 -3.52 -10.31
CA ALA A 166 0.09 -3.27 -10.58
C ALA A 166 -0.70 -4.57 -10.85
N ASP A 167 -0.07 -5.58 -11.47
CA ASP A 167 -0.70 -6.88 -11.76
C ASP A 167 -0.99 -7.72 -10.50
N LEU A 168 -0.46 -7.36 -9.33
CA LEU A 168 -0.81 -7.97 -8.05
C LEU A 168 -2.12 -7.44 -7.45
N ALA A 169 -2.71 -6.42 -8.05
CA ALA A 169 -4.02 -5.90 -7.67
C ALA A 169 -5.15 -6.89 -8.03
N PRO A 170 -6.33 -6.77 -7.44
CA PRO A 170 -7.51 -7.47 -7.92
C PRO A 170 -7.76 -7.20 -9.42
N PRO A 171 -8.27 -8.18 -10.18
CA PRO A 171 -8.38 -8.06 -11.64
C PRO A 171 -9.13 -6.82 -12.14
N ASP A 172 -10.14 -6.38 -11.41
CA ASP A 172 -10.94 -5.17 -11.68
C ASP A 172 -10.19 -3.86 -11.37
N ALA A 173 -9.10 -3.91 -10.60
CA ALA A 173 -8.29 -2.76 -10.24
C ALA A 173 -6.98 -2.64 -11.05
N VAL A 174 -6.51 -3.70 -11.73
CA VAL A 174 -5.22 -3.72 -12.45
C VAL A 174 -5.06 -2.54 -13.39
N ALA A 175 -6.05 -2.28 -14.23
CA ALA A 175 -5.99 -1.18 -15.20
C ALA A 175 -5.88 0.19 -14.52
N SER A 176 -6.63 0.42 -13.44
CA SER A 176 -6.55 1.68 -12.68
C SER A 176 -5.20 1.85 -11.99
N GLU A 177 -4.62 0.78 -11.43
CA GLU A 177 -3.30 0.81 -10.78
C GLU A 177 -2.20 1.14 -11.78
N HIS A 178 -2.19 0.53 -12.96
CA HIS A 178 -1.28 0.94 -14.04
C HIS A 178 -1.47 2.41 -14.42
N GLY A 179 -2.72 2.86 -14.60
CA GLY A 179 -3.02 4.25 -14.93
C GLY A 179 -2.52 5.24 -13.88
N PHE A 180 -2.70 4.94 -12.58
CA PHE A 180 -2.16 5.77 -11.49
C PHE A 180 -0.64 5.83 -11.53
N ALA A 181 0.04 4.69 -11.65
CA ALA A 181 1.48 4.62 -11.67
C ALA A 181 2.09 5.33 -12.90
N TRP A 182 1.54 5.11 -14.10
CA TRP A 182 2.05 5.75 -15.33
C TRP A 182 1.84 7.26 -15.33
N ARG A 183 0.70 7.77 -14.83
CA ARG A 183 0.52 9.23 -14.65
C ARG A 183 1.52 9.83 -13.67
N CYS A 184 1.80 9.12 -12.59
CA CYS A 184 2.80 9.54 -11.60
C CYS A 184 4.21 9.60 -12.23
N MET A 185 4.61 8.55 -12.93
CA MET A 185 5.89 8.51 -13.66
C MET A 185 5.96 9.61 -14.73
N GLY A 186 4.90 9.74 -15.54
CA GLY A 186 4.80 10.76 -16.59
C GLY A 186 5.01 12.16 -16.03
N TYR A 187 4.34 12.47 -14.93
CA TYR A 187 4.52 13.77 -14.27
C TYR A 187 5.98 14.01 -13.84
N ALA A 188 6.60 13.04 -13.16
CA ALA A 188 7.98 13.18 -12.72
C ALA A 188 8.97 13.32 -13.88
N LEU A 189 8.72 12.67 -15.01
CA LEU A 189 9.52 12.77 -16.24
C LEU A 189 9.31 14.14 -16.93
N THR A 190 8.07 14.63 -16.99
CA THR A 190 7.78 15.99 -17.53
C THR A 190 8.57 17.05 -16.77
N GLU A 191 8.58 16.99 -15.45
CA GLU A 191 9.28 17.93 -14.58
C GLU A 191 10.82 17.81 -14.69
N GLN A 192 11.32 16.66 -15.12
CA GLN A 192 12.74 16.45 -15.45
C GLN A 192 13.08 16.87 -16.90
N GLY A 193 12.12 17.32 -17.69
CA GLY A 193 12.30 17.68 -19.09
C GLY A 193 12.39 16.50 -20.05
N LYS A 194 12.12 15.27 -19.60
CA LYS A 194 12.14 14.03 -20.39
C LYS A 194 10.80 13.83 -21.10
N LEU A 195 10.49 14.75 -22.01
CA LEU A 195 9.16 14.89 -22.60
C LEU A 195 8.74 13.68 -23.46
N ASP A 196 9.68 13.00 -24.14
CA ASP A 196 9.35 11.85 -24.98
C ASP A 196 8.96 10.62 -24.14
N GLU A 197 9.71 10.35 -23.07
CA GLU A 197 9.41 9.29 -22.13
C GLU A 197 8.06 9.54 -21.42
N SER A 198 7.82 10.78 -21.02
CA SER A 198 6.57 11.19 -20.38
C SER A 198 5.36 11.02 -21.34
N GLU A 199 5.47 11.50 -22.57
CA GLU A 199 4.42 11.34 -23.59
C GLU A 199 4.05 9.88 -23.80
N ALA A 200 5.04 8.99 -23.89
CA ALA A 200 4.80 7.55 -24.06
C ALA A 200 3.95 6.98 -22.92
N LEU A 201 4.18 7.41 -21.66
CA LEU A 201 3.39 6.95 -20.50
C LEU A 201 1.95 7.49 -20.53
N TYR A 202 1.75 8.76 -20.87
CA TYR A 202 0.39 9.29 -20.97
C TYR A 202 -0.40 8.68 -22.13
N ARG A 203 0.26 8.30 -23.22
CA ARG A 203 -0.36 7.53 -24.32
C ARG A 203 -0.82 6.15 -23.84
N LYS A 204 0.00 5.44 -23.03
CA LYS A 204 -0.44 4.18 -22.40
C LYS A 204 -1.65 4.38 -21.49
N CYS A 205 -1.75 5.49 -20.76
CA CYS A 205 -2.95 5.80 -19.99
C CYS A 205 -4.20 5.91 -20.90
N LEU A 206 -4.06 6.53 -22.08
CA LEU A 206 -5.17 6.65 -23.06
C LEU A 206 -5.51 5.33 -23.76
N GLU A 207 -4.57 4.38 -23.85
CA GLU A 207 -4.85 3.02 -24.31
C GLU A 207 -5.73 2.26 -23.30
N LEU A 208 -5.56 2.49 -21.99
CA LEU A 208 -6.40 1.91 -20.95
C LEU A 208 -7.76 2.61 -20.83
N ASP A 209 -7.74 3.93 -20.82
CA ASP A 209 -8.94 4.79 -20.76
C ASP A 209 -8.82 5.94 -21.77
N PRO A 210 -9.46 5.82 -22.93
CA PRO A 210 -9.49 6.90 -23.92
C PRO A 210 -10.07 8.22 -23.41
N ASN A 211 -10.75 8.22 -22.27
CA ASN A 211 -11.34 9.40 -21.65
C ASN A 211 -10.53 9.96 -20.47
N ASP A 212 -9.32 9.43 -20.19
CA ASP A 212 -8.46 9.96 -19.13
C ASP A 212 -8.14 11.47 -19.36
N ALA A 213 -8.91 12.31 -18.71
CA ALA A 213 -8.79 13.77 -18.84
C ALA A 213 -7.43 14.29 -18.33
N LYS A 214 -6.84 13.61 -17.33
CA LYS A 214 -5.51 13.98 -16.79
C LYS A 214 -4.44 13.70 -17.81
N ALA A 215 -4.44 12.52 -18.44
CA ALA A 215 -3.48 12.17 -19.48
C ALA A 215 -3.60 13.12 -20.70
N LYS A 216 -4.83 13.46 -21.14
CA LYS A 216 -5.05 14.43 -22.22
C LYS A 216 -4.48 15.80 -21.90
N SER A 217 -4.72 16.29 -20.69
CA SER A 217 -4.22 17.59 -20.23
C SER A 217 -2.69 17.64 -20.23
N GLU A 218 -2.04 16.59 -19.73
CA GLU A 218 -0.59 16.52 -19.67
C GLU A 218 0.05 16.39 -21.08
N LEU A 219 -0.56 15.64 -21.98
CA LEU A 219 -0.11 15.59 -23.39
C LEU A 219 -0.20 16.96 -24.08
N SER A 220 -1.26 17.72 -23.81
CA SER A 220 -1.37 19.09 -24.30
C SER A 220 -0.26 20.00 -23.71
N TYR A 221 0.01 19.88 -22.41
CA TYR A 221 1.08 20.61 -21.77
C TYR A 221 2.46 20.28 -22.37
N ILE A 222 2.75 18.99 -22.62
CA ILE A 222 4.01 18.54 -23.26
C ILE A 222 4.14 19.16 -24.67
N ALA A 223 3.07 19.16 -25.46
CA ALA A 223 3.07 19.77 -26.78
C ALA A 223 3.38 21.29 -26.73
N ASP A 224 2.82 21.99 -25.73
CA ASP A 224 3.08 23.41 -25.51
C ASP A 224 4.53 23.67 -25.07
N GLN A 225 5.11 22.81 -24.24
CA GLN A 225 6.51 22.92 -23.84
C GLN A 225 7.48 22.77 -25.02
N ARG A 226 7.17 21.87 -25.96
CA ARG A 226 7.97 21.68 -27.18
C ARG A 226 7.91 22.93 -28.07
N ARG A 227 6.72 23.51 -28.27
CA ARG A 227 6.57 24.75 -29.08
C ARG A 227 7.33 25.95 -28.53
N LYS A 228 7.50 26.04 -27.22
CA LYS A 228 8.25 27.13 -26.60
C LYS A 228 9.77 26.99 -26.71
N LYS A 229 10.25 25.80 -27.06
CA LYS A 229 11.69 25.50 -27.21
C LYS A 229 12.19 25.60 -28.66
N THR A 230 11.27 25.69 -29.62
CA THR A 230 11.53 25.98 -31.04
C THR A 230 11.39 27.46 -31.34
#